data_09dd088adeee21f7daa2002b1adbdd6c
#
_entry.id   09dd088adeee21f7daa2002b1adbdd6c
#
_cell.length_a   1.000
_cell.length_b   1.000
_cell.length_c   1.000
_cell.angle_alpha   90.00
_cell.angle_beta   90.00
_cell.angle_gamma   90.00
#
_symmetry.space_group_name_H-M   'P 1'
#
loop_
_entity.id
_entity.type
_entity.pdbx_description
1 polymer ?
#
loop_
_entity_poly.entity_id
_entity_poly.type
_entity_poly.pdbx_seq_one_letter_code
_entity_poly.pdbx_strand_id
1 'polypeptide(L)'
;MNKLQWVGINVVALLAAGCESVPGPAESADRPFASVEEYRIGVDDRVQVTVWRNPELSVTAPVRPDGKISVPLIGDVEAGGRAPAEVAENIKRQLSTYIRDPNVAVIITELRSHEFLSRVRVTGAVRTPRSMPYRQGMTILDAVLEAGAVNDFASPNRAKLYRKTKDKTEVFEIQLGDILNKGRLETNLMLRPGDVITVPERLF
;
A
#
# COMPACT_ATOMS: atom_id res chain seq x y z
N MET A 1 29.18 90.43 7.14
CA MET A 1 28.19 90.90 6.12
C MET A 1 27.55 89.69 5.48
N ASN A 2 26.22 89.55 5.64
CA ASN A 2 25.25 88.85 4.76
C ASN A 2 25.44 87.36 4.44
N LYS A 3 24.48 86.53 4.44
CA LYS A 3 23.01 86.64 4.52
C LYS A 3 22.46 85.30 4.94
N LEU A 4 21.43 85.30 5.75
CA LEU A 4 20.49 84.23 6.04
C LEU A 4 19.86 83.69 4.76
N GLN A 5 19.80 82.37 4.60
CA GLN A 5 18.76 81.73 3.77
C GLN A 5 18.23 80.51 4.44
N TRP A 6 16.96 80.57 4.73
CA TRP A 6 16.09 79.48 5.13
C TRP A 6 15.90 78.47 4.01
N VAL A 7 16.03 77.22 4.31
CA VAL A 7 15.50 76.15 3.46
C VAL A 7 14.63 75.20 4.28
N GLY A 8 13.35 75.19 3.97
CA GLY A 8 12.33 74.42 4.66
C GLY A 8 12.52 72.92 4.44
N ILE A 9 12.39 72.20 5.55
CA ILE A 9 12.38 70.73 5.55
C ILE A 9 10.94 70.25 5.26
N ASN A 10 10.70 69.70 4.08
CA ASN A 10 9.51 68.99 3.73
C ASN A 10 9.65 67.54 4.29
N VAL A 11 8.90 67.20 5.33
CA VAL A 11 8.78 65.86 5.83
C VAL A 11 7.69 65.14 5.01
N VAL A 12 8.12 64.36 4.04
CA VAL A 12 7.22 63.45 3.31
C VAL A 12 7.13 62.15 4.15
N ALA A 13 6.01 61.95 4.82
CA ALA A 13 5.70 60.70 5.49
C ALA A 13 5.37 59.63 4.44
N LEU A 14 6.29 58.70 4.23
CA LEU A 14 6.05 57.48 3.43
C LEU A 14 5.25 56.49 4.28
N LEU A 15 3.96 56.33 3.99
CA LEU A 15 3.15 55.22 4.45
C LEU A 15 3.57 53.96 3.68
N ALA A 16 4.39 53.09 4.26
CA ALA A 16 4.66 51.76 3.77
C ALA A 16 3.47 50.88 4.08
N ALA A 17 2.61 50.63 3.07
CA ALA A 17 1.59 49.58 3.12
C ALA A 17 2.31 48.23 3.07
N GLY A 18 2.35 47.52 4.19
CA GLY A 18 2.82 46.14 4.27
C GLY A 18 1.80 45.23 3.55
N CYS A 19 2.20 44.69 2.38
CA CYS A 19 1.49 43.57 1.81
C CYS A 19 1.82 42.33 2.64
N GLU A 20 0.88 41.89 3.47
CA GLU A 20 0.89 40.55 4.03
C GLU A 20 0.71 39.58 2.87
N SER A 21 1.76 38.81 2.54
CA SER A 21 1.71 37.70 1.60
C SER A 21 0.88 36.59 2.22
N VAL A 22 -0.34 36.40 1.69
CA VAL A 22 -1.14 35.21 1.97
C VAL A 22 -0.31 34.00 1.53
N PRO A 23 -0.05 33.00 2.42
CA PRO A 23 0.61 31.80 2.00
C PRO A 23 -0.26 31.12 0.94
N GLY A 24 0.30 30.97 -0.26
CA GLY A 24 -0.35 30.22 -1.34
C GLY A 24 -0.68 28.79 -0.91
N PRO A 25 -1.63 28.13 -1.61
CA PRO A 25 -1.98 26.76 -1.29
C PRO A 25 -0.71 25.91 -1.28
N ALA A 26 -0.52 25.17 -0.18
CA ALA A 26 0.63 24.28 -0.03
C ALA A 26 0.73 23.40 -1.27
N GLU A 27 1.85 23.56 -1.97
CA GLU A 27 2.23 22.74 -3.11
C GLU A 27 2.09 21.28 -2.67
N SER A 28 1.10 20.58 -3.26
CA SER A 28 0.89 19.17 -3.02
C SER A 28 2.19 18.48 -3.40
N ALA A 29 2.96 18.09 -2.38
CA ALA A 29 4.19 17.34 -2.59
C ALA A 29 3.84 16.11 -3.43
N ASP A 30 4.24 16.16 -4.69
CA ASP A 30 4.22 15.05 -5.63
C ASP A 30 5.15 13.98 -5.03
N ARG A 31 4.58 13.12 -4.16
CA ARG A 31 5.32 12.00 -3.61
C ARG A 31 5.49 11.03 -4.76
N PRO A 32 6.72 10.79 -5.23
CA PRO A 32 6.91 9.78 -6.26
C PRO A 32 6.29 8.49 -5.72
N PHE A 33 5.38 7.90 -6.49
CA PHE A 33 4.88 6.56 -6.21
C PHE A 33 6.11 5.68 -5.98
N ALA A 34 6.26 5.16 -4.77
CA ALA A 34 7.30 4.19 -4.48
C ALA A 34 7.24 3.15 -5.60
N SER A 35 8.38 2.84 -6.20
CA SER A 35 8.47 1.86 -7.28
C SER A 35 7.73 0.60 -6.82
N VAL A 36 6.60 0.32 -7.44
CA VAL A 36 5.83 -0.88 -7.16
C VAL A 36 6.72 -2.04 -7.59
N GLU A 37 7.18 -2.84 -6.65
CA GLU A 37 7.92 -4.07 -6.98
C GLU A 37 7.06 -4.89 -7.95
N GLU A 38 7.69 -5.37 -9.03
CA GLU A 38 7.01 -6.18 -10.02
C GLU A 38 6.41 -7.41 -9.34
N TYR A 39 5.12 -7.62 -9.58
CA TYR A 39 4.40 -8.73 -8.95
C TYR A 39 4.99 -10.08 -9.41
N ARG A 40 5.30 -10.94 -8.45
CA ARG A 40 5.72 -12.32 -8.68
C ARG A 40 4.59 -13.28 -8.35
N ILE A 41 4.29 -14.13 -9.30
CA ILE A 41 3.24 -15.15 -9.19
C ILE A 41 3.48 -16.01 -7.96
N GLY A 42 2.47 -16.17 -7.11
CA GLY A 42 2.52 -17.01 -5.93
C GLY A 42 1.74 -18.32 -6.09
N VAL A 43 1.95 -19.22 -5.13
CA VAL A 43 1.14 -20.46 -5.04
C VAL A 43 -0.32 -20.09 -4.78
N ASP A 44 -1.24 -20.83 -5.39
CA ASP A 44 -2.70 -20.63 -5.37
C ASP A 44 -3.21 -19.42 -6.18
N ASP A 45 -2.34 -18.62 -6.78
CA ASP A 45 -2.78 -17.61 -7.75
C ASP A 45 -3.40 -18.28 -8.97
N ARG A 46 -4.41 -17.65 -9.56
CA ARG A 46 -5.02 -18.13 -10.80
C ARG A 46 -4.44 -17.39 -12.00
N VAL A 47 -3.88 -18.14 -12.91
CA VAL A 47 -3.17 -17.64 -14.09
C VAL A 47 -3.91 -18.06 -15.34
N GLN A 48 -4.13 -17.11 -16.24
CA GLN A 48 -4.64 -17.36 -17.59
C GLN A 48 -3.49 -17.26 -18.59
N VAL A 49 -3.21 -18.36 -19.25
CA VAL A 49 -2.30 -18.43 -20.40
C VAL A 49 -3.13 -18.33 -21.65
N THR A 50 -2.85 -17.36 -22.51
CA THR A 50 -3.51 -17.17 -23.80
C THR A 50 -2.50 -17.33 -24.91
N VAL A 51 -2.77 -18.27 -25.86
CA VAL A 51 -1.96 -18.48 -27.05
C VAL A 51 -2.73 -17.95 -28.25
N TRP A 52 -2.23 -16.88 -28.87
CA TRP A 52 -2.91 -16.23 -29.99
C TRP A 52 -3.10 -17.18 -31.16
N ARG A 53 -4.31 -17.22 -31.73
CA ARG A 53 -4.74 -18.08 -32.80
C ARG A 53 -4.74 -19.59 -32.50
N ASN A 54 -4.47 -19.98 -31.22
CA ASN A 54 -4.52 -21.38 -30.78
C ASN A 54 -5.29 -21.45 -29.45
N PRO A 55 -6.61 -21.26 -29.46
CA PRO A 55 -7.43 -21.27 -28.25
C PRO A 55 -7.37 -22.60 -27.50
N GLU A 56 -7.14 -23.72 -28.21
CA GLU A 56 -6.99 -25.08 -27.67
C GLU A 56 -5.72 -25.25 -26.81
N LEU A 57 -4.73 -24.35 -26.96
CA LEU A 57 -3.52 -24.31 -26.14
C LEU A 57 -3.63 -23.29 -25.00
N SER A 58 -4.70 -22.51 -25.00
CA SER A 58 -4.96 -21.53 -23.93
C SER A 58 -5.59 -22.22 -22.73
N VAL A 59 -5.19 -21.82 -21.52
CA VAL A 59 -5.67 -22.43 -20.28
C VAL A 59 -5.74 -21.42 -19.14
N THR A 60 -6.70 -21.59 -18.25
CA THR A 60 -6.75 -20.91 -16.96
C THR A 60 -6.55 -21.95 -15.86
N ALA A 61 -5.47 -21.83 -15.11
CA ALA A 61 -5.10 -22.80 -14.09
C ALA A 61 -4.61 -22.11 -12.80
N PRO A 62 -4.83 -22.72 -11.63
CA PRO A 62 -4.19 -22.28 -10.40
C PRO A 62 -2.71 -22.69 -10.42
N VAL A 63 -1.87 -21.89 -9.76
CA VAL A 63 -0.49 -22.26 -9.48
C VAL A 63 -0.48 -23.30 -8.36
N ARG A 64 0.05 -24.47 -8.66
CA ARG A 64 0.13 -25.60 -7.74
C ARG A 64 1.08 -25.34 -6.57
N PRO A 65 0.99 -26.12 -5.47
CA PRO A 65 1.91 -26.00 -4.33
C PRO A 65 3.41 -26.17 -4.68
N ASP A 66 3.71 -26.87 -5.79
CA ASP A 66 5.07 -27.02 -6.33
C ASP A 66 5.52 -25.81 -7.18
N GLY A 67 4.70 -24.75 -7.25
CA GLY A 67 4.97 -23.53 -8.02
C GLY A 67 4.79 -23.67 -9.52
N LYS A 68 4.16 -24.75 -10.01
CA LYS A 68 3.99 -25.01 -11.45
C LYS A 68 2.54 -24.80 -11.89
N ILE A 69 2.37 -24.53 -13.17
CA ILE A 69 1.10 -24.57 -13.89
C ILE A 69 1.18 -25.62 -15.02
N SER A 70 0.08 -26.31 -15.28
CA SER A 70 0.02 -27.28 -16.40
C SER A 70 -0.55 -26.58 -17.64
N VAL A 71 0.23 -26.57 -18.71
CA VAL A 71 -0.11 -25.94 -19.98
C VAL A 71 -0.27 -27.04 -21.04
N PRO A 72 -1.34 -27.00 -21.88
CA PRO A 72 -1.53 -27.98 -22.95
C PRO A 72 -0.29 -28.10 -23.83
N LEU A 73 -0.04 -29.30 -24.34
CA LEU A 73 1.04 -29.67 -25.24
C LEU A 73 2.44 -29.73 -24.62
N ILE A 74 2.78 -28.79 -23.70
CA ILE A 74 4.13 -28.69 -23.12
C ILE A 74 4.21 -29.18 -21.67
N GLY A 75 3.06 -29.46 -21.03
CA GLY A 75 3.02 -30.00 -19.68
C GLY A 75 3.29 -28.94 -18.58
N ASP A 76 4.11 -29.27 -17.61
CA ASP A 76 4.33 -28.46 -16.41
C ASP A 76 5.37 -27.36 -16.65
N VAL A 77 4.98 -26.12 -16.33
CA VAL A 77 5.80 -24.91 -16.45
C VAL A 77 5.96 -24.24 -15.09
N GLU A 78 7.17 -23.86 -14.73
CA GLU A 78 7.44 -23.06 -13.50
C GLU A 78 6.85 -21.67 -13.61
N ALA A 79 5.98 -21.31 -12.69
CA ALA A 79 5.33 -20.00 -12.59
C ALA A 79 5.60 -19.31 -11.24
N GLY A 80 5.65 -20.07 -10.15
CA GLY A 80 5.87 -19.55 -8.80
C GLY A 80 7.18 -18.77 -8.66
N GLY A 81 7.12 -17.57 -8.07
CA GLY A 81 8.26 -16.68 -7.89
C GLY A 81 8.71 -15.93 -9.14
N ARG A 82 8.09 -16.16 -10.30
CA ARG A 82 8.40 -15.50 -11.57
C ARG A 82 7.43 -14.38 -11.89
N ALA A 83 7.87 -13.39 -12.67
CA ALA A 83 6.98 -12.40 -13.25
C ALA A 83 6.14 -13.01 -14.39
N PRO A 84 4.91 -12.54 -14.62
CA PRO A 84 4.06 -13.02 -15.71
C PRO A 84 4.73 -13.01 -17.08
N ALA A 85 5.52 -11.97 -17.36
CA ALA A 85 6.28 -11.85 -18.59
C ALA A 85 7.34 -12.95 -18.75
N GLU A 86 8.06 -13.29 -17.67
CA GLU A 86 9.05 -14.38 -17.67
C GLU A 86 8.41 -15.74 -17.97
N VAL A 87 7.21 -15.98 -17.40
CA VAL A 87 6.45 -17.20 -17.64
C VAL A 87 5.96 -17.26 -19.09
N ALA A 88 5.48 -16.14 -19.64
CA ALA A 88 5.03 -16.06 -21.03
C ALA A 88 6.18 -16.39 -22.02
N GLU A 89 7.36 -15.82 -21.81
CA GLU A 89 8.53 -16.12 -22.64
C GLU A 89 9.01 -17.57 -22.51
N ASN A 90 8.92 -18.16 -21.32
CA ASN A 90 9.24 -19.56 -21.11
C ASN A 90 8.27 -20.49 -21.88
N ILE A 91 6.97 -20.24 -21.78
CA ILE A 91 5.93 -20.98 -22.49
C ILE A 91 6.12 -20.82 -24.01
N LYS A 92 6.33 -19.61 -24.50
CA LYS A 92 6.60 -19.30 -25.91
C LYS A 92 7.77 -20.11 -26.46
N ARG A 93 8.90 -20.14 -25.76
CA ARG A 93 10.08 -20.91 -26.15
C ARG A 93 9.81 -22.40 -26.24
N GLN A 94 9.05 -22.98 -25.29
CA GLN A 94 8.70 -24.42 -25.31
C GLN A 94 7.70 -24.71 -26.43
N LEU A 95 6.67 -23.89 -26.65
CA LEU A 95 5.69 -24.07 -27.72
C LEU A 95 6.30 -23.91 -29.11
N SER A 96 7.38 -23.13 -29.27
CA SER A 96 8.07 -22.96 -30.56
C SER A 96 8.61 -24.24 -31.15
N THR A 97 8.73 -25.32 -30.35
CA THR A 97 9.10 -26.67 -30.81
C THR A 97 7.95 -27.35 -31.56
N TYR A 98 6.70 -26.96 -31.31
CA TYR A 98 5.50 -27.62 -31.82
C TYR A 98 4.73 -26.75 -32.83
N ILE A 99 4.75 -25.41 -32.62
CA ILE A 99 4.03 -24.46 -33.49
C ILE A 99 4.97 -23.30 -33.91
N ARG A 100 4.70 -22.76 -35.10
CA ARG A 100 5.50 -21.66 -35.66
C ARG A 100 5.05 -20.35 -35.04
N ASP A 101 6.02 -19.54 -34.53
CA ASP A 101 5.85 -18.17 -34.02
C ASP A 101 4.69 -18.01 -33.02
N PRO A 102 4.66 -18.78 -31.89
CA PRO A 102 3.62 -18.64 -30.89
C PRO A 102 3.68 -17.26 -30.24
N ASN A 103 2.53 -16.61 -30.12
CA ASN A 103 2.38 -15.39 -29.33
C ASN A 103 1.61 -15.74 -28.06
N VAL A 104 2.29 -15.60 -26.91
CA VAL A 104 1.78 -16.03 -25.61
C VAL A 104 1.65 -14.83 -24.68
N ALA A 105 0.49 -14.72 -24.05
CA ALA A 105 0.25 -13.77 -22.95
C ALA A 105 -0.11 -14.53 -21.68
N VAL A 106 0.43 -14.09 -20.55
CA VAL A 106 0.12 -14.63 -19.23
C VAL A 106 -0.48 -13.51 -18.39
N ILE A 107 -1.69 -13.73 -17.89
CA ILE A 107 -2.46 -12.75 -17.10
C ILE A 107 -2.84 -13.41 -15.78
N ILE A 108 -2.67 -12.70 -14.67
CA ILE A 108 -3.14 -13.14 -13.36
C ILE A 108 -4.59 -12.69 -13.22
N THR A 109 -5.49 -13.65 -13.06
CA THR A 109 -6.93 -13.40 -12.91
C THR A 109 -7.37 -13.31 -11.45
N GLU A 110 -6.65 -13.99 -10.54
CA GLU A 110 -6.89 -13.94 -9.10
C GLU A 110 -5.56 -13.93 -8.33
N LEU A 111 -5.38 -12.96 -7.43
CA LEU A 111 -4.16 -12.73 -6.63
C LEU A 111 -4.30 -13.35 -5.23
N ARG A 112 -4.56 -14.65 -5.13
CA ARG A 112 -4.86 -15.32 -3.85
C ARG A 112 -3.67 -15.37 -2.91
N SER A 113 -2.48 -15.63 -3.45
CA SER A 113 -1.24 -15.66 -2.66
C SER A 113 -0.96 -14.31 -2.02
N HIS A 114 -1.11 -13.23 -2.77
CA HIS A 114 -0.90 -11.87 -2.28
C HIS A 114 -1.93 -11.49 -1.21
N GLU A 115 -3.21 -11.82 -1.42
CA GLU A 115 -4.25 -11.55 -0.42
C GLU A 115 -3.98 -12.27 0.89
N PHE A 116 -3.51 -13.52 0.84
CA PHE A 116 -3.20 -14.29 2.04
C PHE A 116 -1.98 -13.75 2.79
N LEU A 117 -0.90 -13.40 2.08
CA LEU A 117 0.34 -12.91 2.65
C LEU A 117 0.26 -11.44 3.09
N SER A 118 -0.58 -10.66 2.41
CA SER A 118 -0.73 -9.22 2.62
C SER A 118 -1.95 -8.89 3.48
N ARG A 119 -2.05 -9.48 4.67
CA ARG A 119 -3.16 -9.19 5.60
C ARG A 119 -2.71 -8.32 6.77
N VAL A 120 -3.63 -7.46 7.20
CA VAL A 120 -3.55 -6.74 8.47
C VAL A 120 -4.55 -7.37 9.44
N ARG A 121 -4.19 -7.45 10.71
CA ARG A 121 -5.05 -8.02 11.75
C ARG A 121 -5.36 -6.99 12.81
N VAL A 122 -6.62 -6.89 13.19
CA VAL A 122 -7.07 -6.07 14.32
C VAL A 122 -7.68 -7.00 15.36
N THR A 123 -7.15 -6.93 16.57
CA THR A 123 -7.48 -7.83 17.69
C THR A 123 -7.73 -7.07 18.99
N GLY A 124 -8.28 -7.75 19.99
CA GLY A 124 -8.57 -7.19 21.31
C GLY A 124 -9.92 -6.48 21.38
N ALA A 125 -9.99 -5.41 22.15
CA ALA A 125 -11.23 -4.69 22.49
C ALA A 125 -11.74 -3.81 21.33
N VAL A 126 -11.98 -4.40 20.17
CA VAL A 126 -12.71 -3.83 19.05
C VAL A 126 -14.06 -4.53 18.89
N ARG A 127 -15.00 -3.92 18.19
CA ARG A 127 -16.34 -4.51 18.02
C ARG A 127 -16.30 -5.81 17.25
N THR A 128 -15.48 -5.89 16.21
CA THR A 128 -15.37 -7.07 15.34
C THR A 128 -13.90 -7.35 15.03
N PRO A 129 -13.19 -8.09 15.90
CA PRO A 129 -11.82 -8.52 15.61
C PRO A 129 -11.77 -9.27 14.29
N ARG A 130 -10.89 -8.86 13.40
CA ARG A 130 -10.81 -9.44 12.06
C ARG A 130 -9.44 -9.33 11.42
N SER A 131 -9.23 -10.18 10.43
CA SER A 131 -8.13 -10.10 9.49
C SER A 131 -8.66 -9.58 8.16
N MET A 132 -8.04 -8.57 7.60
CA MET A 132 -8.45 -7.92 6.36
C MET A 132 -7.29 -7.81 5.38
N PRO A 133 -7.54 -7.79 4.05
CA PRO A 133 -6.51 -7.53 3.06
C PRO A 133 -5.87 -6.14 3.28
N TYR A 134 -4.55 -6.07 3.19
CA TYR A 134 -3.85 -4.79 3.18
C TYR A 134 -4.13 -4.04 1.88
N ARG A 135 -4.34 -2.74 1.98
CA ARG A 135 -4.43 -1.83 0.82
C ARG A 135 -3.31 -0.80 0.91
N GLN A 136 -2.72 -0.48 -0.21
CA GLN A 136 -1.67 0.54 -0.25
C GLN A 136 -2.19 1.88 0.29
N GLY A 137 -1.43 2.49 1.21
CA GLY A 137 -1.84 3.72 1.90
C GLY A 137 -2.75 3.51 3.10
N MET A 138 -3.13 2.28 3.44
CA MET A 138 -3.96 1.95 4.61
C MET A 138 -3.26 2.37 5.90
N THR A 139 -4.00 3.05 6.78
CA THR A 139 -3.53 3.50 8.09
C THR A 139 -4.13 2.67 9.23
N ILE A 140 -3.63 2.90 10.46
CA ILE A 140 -4.20 2.30 11.66
C ILE A 140 -5.67 2.67 11.82
N LEU A 141 -6.02 3.93 11.58
CA LEU A 141 -7.40 4.42 11.70
C LEU A 141 -8.32 3.66 10.74
N ASP A 142 -7.91 3.48 9.47
CA ASP A 142 -8.72 2.76 8.48
C ASP A 142 -9.00 1.32 8.93
N ALA A 143 -7.96 0.61 9.40
CA ALA A 143 -8.11 -0.77 9.85
C ALA A 143 -9.02 -0.90 11.07
N VAL A 144 -8.90 0.01 12.03
CA VAL A 144 -9.72 -0.01 13.24
C VAL A 144 -11.18 0.35 12.92
N LEU A 145 -11.43 1.31 12.03
CA LEU A 145 -12.79 1.64 11.58
C LEU A 145 -13.42 0.45 10.82
N GLU A 146 -12.66 -0.21 9.97
CA GLU A 146 -13.14 -1.42 9.25
C GLU A 146 -13.42 -2.58 10.22
N ALA A 147 -12.73 -2.64 11.39
CA ALA A 147 -13.03 -3.56 12.49
C ALA A 147 -14.20 -3.11 13.38
N GLY A 148 -14.96 -2.09 12.98
CA GLY A 148 -16.12 -1.57 13.71
C GLY A 148 -15.77 -0.63 14.87
N ALA A 149 -14.57 -0.07 14.88
CA ALA A 149 -14.01 0.76 15.94
C ALA A 149 -13.81 0.02 17.27
N VAL A 150 -13.46 0.74 18.33
CA VAL A 150 -13.30 0.16 19.68
C VAL A 150 -14.64 -0.12 20.36
N ASN A 151 -14.66 -1.11 21.26
CA ASN A 151 -15.81 -1.37 22.11
C ASN A 151 -15.73 -0.57 23.44
N ASP A 152 -16.77 -0.68 24.27
CA ASP A 152 -16.89 0.08 25.52
C ASP A 152 -15.88 -0.34 26.59
N PHE A 153 -15.28 -1.52 26.46
CA PHE A 153 -14.28 -2.07 27.39
C PHE A 153 -12.85 -1.73 26.97
N ALA A 154 -12.66 -1.05 25.85
CA ALA A 154 -11.34 -0.76 25.32
C ALA A 154 -10.55 0.25 26.16
N SER A 155 -9.22 0.10 26.14
CA SER A 155 -8.24 1.11 26.55
C SER A 155 -7.52 1.65 25.32
N PRO A 156 -8.14 2.56 24.52
CA PRO A 156 -7.70 2.87 23.16
C PRO A 156 -6.34 3.56 23.12
N ASN A 157 -5.96 4.35 24.13
CA ASN A 157 -4.64 5.00 24.18
C ASN A 157 -3.51 4.07 24.65
N ARG A 158 -3.80 2.79 24.89
CA ARG A 158 -2.82 1.74 25.17
C ARG A 158 -2.72 0.73 24.00
N ALA A 159 -3.31 1.06 22.86
CA ALA A 159 -3.24 0.23 21.66
C ALA A 159 -1.79 0.12 21.16
N LYS A 160 -1.47 -1.01 20.54
CA LYS A 160 -0.14 -1.29 20.02
C LYS A 160 -0.21 -1.86 18.60
N LEU A 161 0.74 -1.43 17.79
CA LEU A 161 1.01 -2.02 16.48
C LEU A 161 2.24 -2.92 16.60
N TYR A 162 2.09 -4.18 16.24
CA TYR A 162 3.18 -5.15 16.14
C TYR A 162 3.53 -5.32 14.66
N ARG A 163 4.77 -5.02 14.30
CA ARG A 163 5.32 -5.17 12.96
C ARG A 163 6.45 -6.16 12.97
N LYS A 164 6.26 -7.27 12.29
CA LYS A 164 7.31 -8.28 12.16
C LYS A 164 8.27 -7.89 11.03
N THR A 165 9.53 -7.72 11.37
CA THR A 165 10.66 -7.60 10.44
C THR A 165 11.37 -8.95 10.37
N LYS A 166 12.32 -9.14 9.46
CA LYS A 166 13.02 -10.44 9.28
C LYS A 166 13.55 -11.02 10.59
N ASP A 167 14.12 -10.18 11.46
CA ASP A 167 14.86 -10.62 12.65
C ASP A 167 14.20 -10.23 13.99
N LYS A 168 13.21 -9.32 13.97
CA LYS A 168 12.58 -8.80 15.20
C LYS A 168 11.13 -8.42 15.01
N THR A 169 10.41 -8.31 16.12
CA THR A 169 9.10 -7.67 16.17
C THR A 169 9.25 -6.26 16.75
N GLU A 170 8.92 -5.26 15.95
CA GLU A 170 8.86 -3.86 16.40
C GLU A 170 7.47 -3.58 16.98
N VAL A 171 7.42 -2.84 18.08
CA VAL A 171 6.17 -2.48 18.76
C VAL A 171 6.06 -0.96 18.78
N PHE A 172 4.97 -0.45 18.23
CA PHE A 172 4.65 0.98 18.24
C PHE A 172 3.44 1.23 19.13
N GLU A 173 3.55 2.20 20.03
CA GLU A 173 2.43 2.65 20.86
C GLU A 173 1.50 3.56 20.05
N ILE A 174 0.20 3.36 20.19
CA ILE A 174 -0.83 4.08 19.44
C ILE A 174 -1.77 4.77 20.41
N GLN A 175 -1.91 6.08 20.25
CA GLN A 175 -2.89 6.91 20.99
C GLN A 175 -4.24 6.88 20.24
N LEU A 176 -4.82 5.69 20.11
CA LEU A 176 -6.00 5.46 19.28
C LEU A 176 -7.22 6.29 19.73
N GLY A 177 -7.38 6.52 21.04
CA GLY A 177 -8.43 7.38 21.58
C GLY A 177 -8.25 8.84 21.18
N ASP A 178 -7.03 9.32 21.10
CA ASP A 178 -6.72 10.69 20.66
C ASP A 178 -6.94 10.82 19.14
N ILE A 179 -6.62 9.78 18.37
CA ILE A 179 -6.93 9.73 16.93
C ILE A 179 -8.44 9.80 16.70
N LEU A 180 -9.21 8.93 17.38
CA LEU A 180 -10.67 8.80 17.15
C LEU A 180 -11.49 9.99 17.68
N ASN A 181 -11.11 10.55 18.85
CA ASN A 181 -11.93 11.53 19.54
C ASN A 181 -11.43 12.97 19.41
N LYS A 182 -10.12 13.16 19.15
CA LYS A 182 -9.49 14.49 19.10
C LYS A 182 -8.90 14.81 17.71
N GLY A 183 -8.92 13.88 16.77
CA GLY A 183 -8.32 14.06 15.45
C GLY A 183 -6.79 14.20 15.46
N ARG A 184 -6.12 13.72 16.51
CA ARG A 184 -4.66 13.76 16.61
C ARG A 184 -4.05 12.59 15.85
N LEU A 185 -3.44 12.86 14.71
CA LEU A 185 -2.94 11.83 13.77
C LEU A 185 -1.45 11.50 13.92
N GLU A 186 -0.77 12.02 14.94
CA GLU A 186 0.68 11.85 15.13
C GLU A 186 1.08 10.36 15.26
N THR A 187 0.22 9.54 15.85
CA THR A 187 0.43 8.10 16.00
C THR A 187 -0.37 7.25 14.99
N ASN A 188 -1.02 7.89 14.01
CA ASN A 188 -1.74 7.20 12.94
C ASN A 188 -0.76 6.74 11.84
N LEU A 189 -0.03 5.68 12.10
CA LEU A 189 0.99 5.16 11.20
C LEU A 189 0.36 4.47 9.98
N MET A 190 1.07 4.54 8.85
CA MET A 190 0.78 3.70 7.69
C MET A 190 1.09 2.24 8.01
N LEU A 191 0.16 1.38 7.69
CA LEU A 191 0.29 -0.06 7.87
C LEU A 191 1.17 -0.69 6.79
N ARG A 192 1.65 -1.89 7.09
CA ARG A 192 2.36 -2.77 6.16
C ARG A 192 1.73 -4.17 6.17
N PRO A 193 1.92 -4.96 5.11
CA PRO A 193 1.55 -6.36 5.11
C PRO A 193 2.09 -7.10 6.33
N GLY A 194 1.23 -7.88 7.00
CA GLY A 194 1.59 -8.63 8.18
C GLY A 194 1.44 -7.90 9.52
N ASP A 195 1.13 -6.61 9.53
CA ASP A 195 0.92 -5.83 10.75
C ASP A 195 -0.24 -6.36 11.59
N VAL A 196 -0.07 -6.31 12.91
CA VAL A 196 -1.10 -6.68 13.88
C VAL A 196 -1.35 -5.50 14.83
N ILE A 197 -2.58 -5.03 14.86
CA ILE A 197 -3.04 -4.00 15.80
C ILE A 197 -3.75 -4.71 16.95
N THR A 198 -3.35 -4.42 18.19
CA THR A 198 -4.00 -4.94 19.38
C THR A 198 -4.51 -3.80 20.24
N VAL A 199 -5.78 -3.79 20.53
CA VAL A 199 -6.42 -2.84 21.45
C VAL A 199 -6.68 -3.57 22.78
N PRO A 200 -5.98 -3.22 23.86
CA PRO A 200 -6.19 -3.89 25.15
C PRO A 200 -7.50 -3.48 25.80
N GLU A 201 -8.01 -4.34 26.65
CA GLU A 201 -9.12 -4.00 27.52
C GLU A 201 -8.68 -3.09 28.66
N ARG A 202 -9.64 -2.38 29.23
CA ARG A 202 -9.46 -1.54 30.41
C ARG A 202 -9.29 -2.47 31.62
N LEU A 203 -8.18 -2.32 32.33
CA LEU A 203 -8.00 -2.96 33.62
C LEU A 203 -8.82 -2.17 34.63
N PHE A 204 -9.66 -2.84 35.39
CA PHE A 204 -10.44 -2.26 36.47
C PHE A 204 -9.55 -1.92 37.65
#